data_3a281efdf70472fb5332c580a2051416
#
_entry.id   3a281efdf70472fb5332c580a2051416
#
_cell.length_a   1.000
_cell.length_b   1.000
_cell.length_c   1.000
_cell.angle_alpha   90.00
_cell.angle_beta   90.00
_cell.angle_gamma   90.00
#
_symmetry.space_group_name_H-M   'P 1'
#
loop_
_entity.id
_entity.type
_entity.pdbx_description
1 polymer ?
#
loop_
_entity_poly.entity_id
_entity_poly.type
_entity_poly.pdbx_seq_one_letter_code
_entity_poly.pdbx_strand_id
1 'polypeptide(L)'
;MSPSPTDSVIDAYKVNIDVEKDYLGNVIVTFQGGAGLQQVNKIDATLNRADGQVKTSDVGILAGDTATLEGTKDTDRVMVSVTMKNGKTYKMVDQLVPFKSHL
;
A
#
# COMPACT_ATOMS: atom_id res chain seq x y z
N MET A 1 16.46 -19.69 5.35
CA MET A 1 16.04 -18.37 4.84
C MET A 1 14.83 -17.90 5.62
N SER A 2 14.88 -16.69 6.12
CA SER A 2 13.75 -16.16 6.87
C SER A 2 12.63 -15.75 5.93
N PRO A 3 11.38 -16.02 6.29
CA PRO A 3 10.25 -15.60 5.46
C PRO A 3 10.14 -14.08 5.45
N SER A 4 9.53 -13.56 4.41
CA SER A 4 9.20 -12.14 4.36
C SER A 4 8.10 -11.84 5.38
N PRO A 5 7.98 -10.57 5.83
CA PRO A 5 6.90 -10.21 6.77
C PRO A 5 5.50 -10.57 6.26
N THR A 6 5.29 -10.50 4.94
CA THR A 6 4.00 -10.85 4.36
C THR A 6 3.69 -12.33 4.49
N ASP A 7 4.72 -13.19 4.49
CA ASP A 7 4.51 -14.63 4.64
C ASP A 7 4.10 -14.99 6.06
N SER A 8 4.30 -14.09 7.00
CA SER A 8 3.95 -14.30 8.40
C SER A 8 2.49 -13.97 8.70
N VAL A 9 1.79 -13.34 7.76
CA VAL A 9 0.40 -12.92 7.96
C VAL A 9 -0.50 -14.14 7.83
N ILE A 10 -1.25 -14.44 8.88
CA ILE A 10 -2.22 -15.53 8.83
C ILE A 10 -3.43 -15.13 7.97
N ASP A 11 -4.10 -16.13 7.40
CA ASP A 11 -5.20 -15.88 6.47
C ASP A 11 -6.31 -15.02 7.08
N ALA A 12 -6.55 -15.14 8.38
CA ALA A 12 -7.58 -14.35 9.06
C ALA A 12 -7.28 -12.85 9.06
N TYR A 13 -6.02 -12.45 8.81
CA TYR A 13 -5.59 -11.05 8.80
C TYR A 13 -5.28 -10.53 7.41
N LYS A 14 -5.46 -11.35 6.39
CA LYS A 14 -5.16 -10.92 5.02
C LYS A 14 -6.15 -9.86 4.56
N VAL A 15 -5.61 -8.85 3.91
CA VAL A 15 -6.41 -7.81 3.29
C VAL A 15 -5.93 -7.64 1.85
N ASN A 16 -6.83 -7.19 1.00
CA ASN A 16 -6.52 -6.96 -0.41
C ASN A 16 -6.29 -5.48 -0.62
N ILE A 17 -5.13 -5.16 -1.17
CA ILE A 17 -4.75 -3.78 -1.45
C ILE A 17 -4.33 -3.70 -2.91
N ASP A 18 -4.93 -2.77 -3.63
CA ASP A 18 -4.63 -2.52 -5.03
C ASP A 18 -3.76 -1.27 -5.14
N VAL A 19 -2.80 -1.30 -6.05
CA VAL A 19 -1.90 -0.17 -6.28
C VAL A 19 -1.89 0.12 -7.77
N GLU A 20 -2.20 1.35 -8.14
CA GLU A 20 -2.22 1.79 -9.53
C GLU A 20 -1.48 3.11 -9.65
N LYS A 21 -1.03 3.40 -10.86
CA LYS A 21 -0.40 4.68 -11.17
C LYS A 21 -1.12 5.29 -12.37
N ASP A 22 -1.55 6.54 -12.21
CA ASP A 22 -2.29 7.22 -13.26
C ASP A 22 -1.33 7.88 -14.27
N TYR A 23 -1.91 8.53 -15.28
CA TYR A 23 -1.13 9.16 -16.35
C TYR A 23 -0.39 10.42 -15.89
N LEU A 24 -0.71 10.94 -14.72
CA LEU A 24 -0.02 12.08 -14.11
C LEU A 24 1.13 11.64 -13.21
N GLY A 25 1.28 10.34 -12.99
CA GLY A 25 2.30 9.80 -12.10
C GLY A 25 1.85 9.61 -10.67
N ASN A 26 0.60 9.92 -10.35
CA ASN A 26 0.08 9.70 -8.99
C ASN A 26 -0.11 8.22 -8.72
N VAL A 27 0.22 7.80 -7.52
CA VAL A 27 0.06 6.41 -7.08
C VAL A 27 -1.22 6.34 -6.25
N ILE A 28 -2.12 5.46 -6.65
CA ILE A 28 -3.42 5.30 -6.02
C ILE A 28 -3.43 3.95 -5.32
N VAL A 29 -3.62 3.98 -4.00
CA VAL A 29 -3.67 2.79 -3.15
C VAL A 29 -5.11 2.61 -2.71
N THR A 30 -5.69 1.46 -3.01
CA THR A 30 -7.08 1.15 -2.68
C THR A 30 -7.14 -0.04 -1.74
N PHE A 31 -7.84 0.12 -0.62
CA PHE A 31 -8.12 -0.97 0.30
C PHE A 31 -9.41 -1.66 -0.15
N GLN A 32 -9.28 -2.93 -0.57
CA GLN A 32 -10.42 -3.67 -1.10
C GLN A 32 -11.08 -4.58 -0.07
N GLY A 33 -10.59 -4.56 1.17
CA GLY A 33 -11.11 -5.42 2.21
C GLY A 33 -10.41 -6.77 2.24
N GLY A 34 -11.10 -7.80 2.71
CA GLY A 34 -10.58 -9.15 2.81
C GLY A 34 -10.93 -9.77 4.14
N ALA A 35 -10.43 -10.99 4.38
CA ALA A 35 -10.74 -11.73 5.61
C ALA A 35 -10.33 -10.96 6.87
N GLY A 36 -9.26 -10.18 6.80
CA GLY A 36 -8.75 -9.41 7.94
C GLY A 36 -9.38 -8.05 8.16
N LEU A 37 -10.40 -7.68 7.37
CA LEU A 37 -10.98 -6.34 7.40
C LEU A 37 -11.35 -5.88 8.82
N GLN A 38 -12.00 -6.74 9.59
CA GLN A 38 -12.47 -6.38 10.93
C GLN A 38 -11.35 -6.29 11.96
N GLN A 39 -10.17 -6.78 11.63
CA GLN A 39 -9.01 -6.75 12.52
C GLN A 39 -8.11 -5.56 12.27
N VAL A 40 -8.38 -4.79 11.22
CA VAL A 40 -7.53 -3.66 10.83
C VAL A 40 -7.84 -2.46 11.70
N ASN A 41 -6.78 -1.87 12.26
CA ASN A 41 -6.89 -0.63 13.04
C ASN A 41 -6.46 0.58 12.20
N LYS A 42 -5.44 0.41 11.35
CA LYS A 42 -4.88 1.52 10.57
C LYS A 42 -4.15 0.99 9.35
N ILE A 43 -4.22 1.74 8.26
CA ILE A 43 -3.47 1.43 7.03
C ILE A 43 -2.68 2.67 6.64
N ASP A 44 -1.36 2.51 6.50
CA ASP A 44 -0.45 3.59 6.08
C ASP A 44 0.18 3.24 4.75
N ALA A 45 0.13 4.17 3.82
CA ALA A 45 0.81 4.05 2.53
C ALA A 45 1.98 5.02 2.50
N THR A 46 3.14 4.54 2.10
CA THR A 46 4.37 5.33 1.97
C THR A 46 4.89 5.19 0.56
N LEU A 47 5.20 6.32 -0.05
CA LEU A 47 5.75 6.36 -1.40
C LEU A 47 7.14 6.97 -1.36
N ASN A 48 8.14 6.18 -1.76
CA ASN A 48 9.49 6.67 -1.98
C ASN A 48 9.61 7.07 -3.44
N ARG A 49 9.63 8.37 -3.68
CA ARG A 49 9.65 8.91 -5.04
C ARG A 49 11.02 8.73 -5.67
N ALA A 50 11.02 8.66 -6.99
CA ALA A 50 12.27 8.52 -7.75
C ALA A 50 13.22 9.71 -7.54
N ASP A 51 12.67 10.87 -7.16
CA ASP A 51 13.48 12.06 -6.87
C ASP A 51 14.03 12.10 -5.43
N GLY A 52 13.78 11.07 -4.64
CA GLY A 52 14.27 10.96 -3.27
C GLY A 52 13.32 11.48 -2.21
N GLN A 53 12.20 12.07 -2.60
CA GLN A 53 11.21 12.52 -1.63
C GLN A 53 10.34 11.37 -1.15
N VAL A 54 9.81 11.50 0.06
CA VAL A 54 8.93 10.50 0.66
C VAL A 54 7.58 11.14 0.92
N LYS A 55 6.53 10.49 0.44
CA LYS A 55 5.15 10.90 0.69
C LYS A 55 4.47 9.82 1.51
N THR A 56 3.66 10.21 2.47
CA THR A 56 2.92 9.26 3.32
C THR A 56 1.48 9.71 3.41
N SER A 57 0.57 8.75 3.39
CA SER A 57 -0.85 9.02 3.53
C SER A 57 -1.53 7.85 4.21
N ASP A 58 -2.60 8.15 4.94
CA ASP A 58 -3.45 7.11 5.50
C ASP A 58 -4.42 6.63 4.44
N VAL A 59 -4.58 5.31 4.36
CA VAL A 59 -5.67 4.70 3.61
C VAL A 59 -6.78 4.41 4.63
N GLY A 60 -8.02 4.68 4.28
CA GLY A 60 -9.11 4.35 5.18
C GLY A 60 -9.22 2.85 5.42
N ILE A 61 -9.93 2.46 6.47
CA ILE A 61 -10.07 1.06 6.87
C ILE A 61 -11.38 0.43 6.40
N LEU A 62 -12.12 1.12 5.56
CA LEU A 62 -13.33 0.59 4.94
C LEU A 62 -13.03 0.11 3.53
N ALA A 63 -13.68 -0.97 3.13
CA ALA A 63 -13.50 -1.49 1.77
C ALA A 63 -13.88 -0.41 0.75
N GLY A 64 -13.00 -0.17 -0.21
CA GLY A 64 -13.17 0.87 -1.21
C GLY A 64 -12.47 2.19 -0.90
N ASP A 65 -11.93 2.34 0.31
CA ASP A 65 -11.18 3.55 0.67
C ASP A 65 -9.87 3.62 -0.11
N THR A 66 -9.52 4.82 -0.53
CA THR A 66 -8.32 5.05 -1.34
C THR A 66 -7.44 6.14 -0.73
N ALA A 67 -6.16 6.07 -1.07
CA ALA A 67 -5.21 7.16 -0.84
C ALA A 67 -4.48 7.45 -2.14
N THR A 68 -4.31 8.72 -2.45
CA THR A 68 -3.55 9.15 -3.63
C THR A 68 -2.27 9.81 -3.17
N LEU A 69 -1.14 9.29 -3.64
CA LEU A 69 0.18 9.78 -3.30
C LEU A 69 0.79 10.39 -4.56
N GLU A 70 1.29 11.60 -4.44
CA GLU A 70 1.88 12.28 -5.58
C GLU A 70 3.23 11.65 -5.93
N GLY A 71 3.26 10.91 -7.02
CA GLY A 71 4.47 10.25 -7.51
C GLY A 71 5.14 11.00 -8.63
N THR A 72 6.10 10.34 -9.28
CA THR A 72 6.84 10.90 -10.40
C THR A 72 6.47 10.17 -11.68
N LYS A 73 6.98 10.66 -12.80
CA LYS A 73 6.88 9.96 -14.09
C LYS A 73 8.03 8.98 -14.30
N ASP A 74 8.65 8.56 -13.22
CA ASP A 74 9.66 7.52 -13.19
C ASP A 74 9.16 6.37 -12.31
N THR A 75 10.06 5.47 -11.96
CA THR A 75 9.70 4.36 -11.09
C THR A 75 9.76 4.80 -9.63
N ASP A 76 8.63 4.74 -8.95
CA ASP A 76 8.55 5.01 -7.51
C ASP A 76 8.35 3.70 -6.75
N ARG A 77 8.69 3.70 -5.46
CA ARG A 77 8.48 2.53 -4.61
C ARG A 77 7.35 2.81 -3.65
N VAL A 78 6.36 1.93 -3.63
CA VAL A 78 5.23 2.04 -2.70
C VAL A 78 5.30 0.93 -1.67
N MET A 79 5.05 1.31 -0.41
CA MET A 79 4.96 0.37 0.71
C MET A 79 3.67 0.65 1.45
N VAL A 80 2.92 -0.41 1.75
CA VAL A 80 1.69 -0.28 2.51
C VAL A 80 1.79 -1.15 3.74
N SER A 81 1.61 -0.54 4.90
CA SER A 81 1.65 -1.22 6.18
C SER A 81 0.27 -1.20 6.83
N VAL A 82 -0.13 -2.31 7.39
CA VAL A 82 -1.41 -2.46 8.06
C VAL A 82 -1.16 -2.76 9.52
N THR A 83 -1.72 -1.93 10.40
CA THR A 83 -1.67 -2.14 11.84
C THR A 83 -2.98 -2.81 12.27
N MET A 84 -2.86 -3.94 12.91
CA MET A 84 -4.01 -4.69 13.39
C MET A 84 -4.43 -4.24 14.78
N LYS A 85 -5.64 -4.60 15.19
CA LYS A 85 -6.18 -4.23 16.50
C LYS A 85 -5.39 -4.82 17.66
N ASN A 86 -4.62 -5.89 17.40
CA ASN A 86 -3.73 -6.48 18.40
C ASN A 86 -2.41 -5.70 18.57
N GLY A 87 -2.25 -4.59 17.86
CA GLY A 87 -1.06 -3.75 17.93
C GLY A 87 0.07 -4.15 17.00
N LYS A 88 -0.05 -5.24 16.30
CA LYS A 88 0.99 -5.68 15.35
C LYS A 88 0.82 -5.01 14.01
N THR A 89 1.96 -4.70 13.37
CA THR A 89 2.00 -4.08 12.05
C THR A 89 2.61 -5.02 11.04
N TYR A 90 1.96 -5.17 9.90
CA TYR A 90 2.43 -6.02 8.82
C TYR A 90 2.59 -5.20 7.55
N LYS A 91 3.70 -5.45 6.83
CA LYS A 91 3.88 -4.85 5.52
C LYS A 91 3.14 -5.71 4.50
N MET A 92 2.09 -5.15 3.91
CA MET A 92 1.25 -5.87 2.96
C MET A 92 1.70 -5.66 1.51
N VAL A 93 2.28 -4.52 1.21
CA VAL A 93 2.73 -4.18 -0.14
C VAL A 93 4.11 -3.55 -0.06
N ASP A 94 4.99 -3.97 -0.95
CA ASP A 94 6.31 -3.38 -1.13
C ASP A 94 6.70 -3.67 -2.58
N GLN A 95 6.46 -2.71 -3.46
CA GLN A 95 6.69 -2.92 -4.88
C GLN A 95 7.12 -1.65 -5.58
N LEU A 96 7.76 -1.81 -6.72
CA LEU A 96 8.09 -0.72 -7.61
C LEU A 96 6.91 -0.46 -8.53
N VAL A 97 6.62 0.81 -8.75
CA VAL A 97 5.50 1.24 -9.60
C VAL A 97 6.06 2.10 -10.72
N PRO A 98 6.32 1.51 -11.89
CA PRO A 98 6.85 2.27 -13.01
C PRO A 98 5.76 3.11 -13.66
N PHE A 99 6.17 4.24 -14.20
CA PHE A 99 5.28 5.07 -14.99
C PHE A 99 5.22 4.53 -16.41
N LYS A 100 4.01 4.33 -16.91
CA LYS A 100 3.80 3.89 -18.30
C LYS A 100 3.22 5.04 -19.10
N SER A 101 3.93 5.40 -20.16
CA SER A 101 3.44 6.40 -21.10
C SER A 101 2.36 5.78 -22.00
N HIS A 102 1.32 6.53 -22.28
CA HIS A 102 0.21 6.11 -23.13
C HIS A 102 0.31 6.76 -24.52
N LEU A 103 1.50 6.86 -25.03
CA LEU A 103 1.70 7.43 -26.35
C LEU A 103 1.51 6.41 -27.46
#